data_6524a104e67d945efa8aad115eddcb32
#
_entry.id   6524a104e67d945efa8aad115eddcb32
#
_cell.length_a   1.000
_cell.length_b   1.000
_cell.length_c   1.000
_cell.angle_alpha   90.00
_cell.angle_beta   90.00
_cell.angle_gamma   90.00
#
_symmetry.space_group_name_H-M   'P 1'
#
loop_
_entity.id
_entity.type
_entity.pdbx_description
1 polymer ?
#
loop_
_entity_poly.entity_id
_entity_poly.type
_entity_poly.pdbx_seq_one_letter_code
_entity_poly.pdbx_strand_id
1 'polypeptide(L)'
;MQLYRTWISVFLVLSIFLSPSLKTLAVSDDPVERMTFFGDSTTAHLALRGGIPRERVWSGVNSTVLFETVNAVKCVHLQKENRDLKLADAVACKKPQILVITVGVSGGAGRLSRENFLAIYRELLLSVRKASPDTKLLVQSLLPLSDKSVKHYKRLTKEAVVQANVWVRELCEELQIPYVDTHARLIDPNTGYLRSEYQNDEYMHLTAQAYEVILANLRAYAKELGY
;
A
#
# COMPACT_ATOMS: atom_id res chain seq x y z
N MET A 1 3.71 -35.38 87.02
CA MET A 1 4.39 -35.59 85.70
C MET A 1 3.37 -35.34 84.60
N GLN A 2 3.33 -34.11 84.05
CA GLN A 2 2.35 -33.67 83.11
C GLN A 2 2.98 -33.49 81.73
N LEU A 3 2.51 -34.26 80.76
CA LEU A 3 2.97 -34.26 79.39
C LEU A 3 2.23 -33.14 78.61
N TYR A 4 2.95 -32.12 78.14
CA TYR A 4 2.42 -31.07 77.20
C TYR A 4 2.45 -31.61 75.78
N ARG A 5 1.27 -31.74 75.13
CA ARG A 5 1.14 -32.04 73.74
C ARG A 5 1.16 -30.70 72.99
N THR A 6 2.20 -30.38 72.26
CA THR A 6 2.32 -29.28 71.33
C THR A 6 1.65 -29.65 70.04
N TRP A 7 0.61 -28.83 69.66
CA TRP A 7 -0.05 -28.89 68.38
C TRP A 7 0.75 -27.98 67.41
N ILE A 8 1.30 -28.51 66.30
CA ILE A 8 1.91 -27.77 65.22
C ILE A 8 0.83 -27.59 64.17
N SER A 9 0.33 -26.36 64.02
CA SER A 9 -0.58 -26.00 62.97
C SER A 9 0.24 -25.69 61.71
N VAL A 10 0.13 -26.54 60.69
CA VAL A 10 0.71 -26.28 59.35
C VAL A 10 -0.24 -25.41 58.59
N PHE A 11 0.14 -24.13 58.38
CA PHE A 11 -0.56 -23.20 57.44
C PHE A 11 -0.10 -23.52 56.03
N LEU A 12 -0.99 -24.12 55.25
CA LEU A 12 -0.80 -24.32 53.81
C LEU A 12 -1.14 -22.97 53.11
N VAL A 13 -0.11 -22.21 52.74
CA VAL A 13 -0.29 -20.99 51.94
C VAL A 13 -0.48 -21.40 50.48
N LEU A 14 -1.72 -21.34 50.02
CA LEU A 14 -2.08 -21.58 48.61
C LEU A 14 -1.75 -20.33 47.83
N SER A 15 -0.57 -20.30 47.22
CA SER A 15 -0.16 -19.20 46.29
C SER A 15 -0.91 -19.35 44.95
N ILE A 16 -1.98 -18.63 44.78
CA ILE A 16 -2.65 -18.50 43.49
C ILE A 16 -1.77 -17.64 42.57
N PHE A 17 -1.01 -18.29 41.70
CA PHE A 17 -0.35 -17.59 40.60
C PHE A 17 -1.40 -17.13 39.58
N LEU A 18 -1.82 -15.88 39.69
CA LEU A 18 -2.50 -15.20 38.60
C LEU A 18 -1.48 -15.00 37.46
N SER A 19 -1.46 -15.90 36.51
CA SER A 19 -0.74 -15.68 35.25
C SER A 19 -1.44 -14.52 34.50
N PRO A 20 -0.73 -13.43 34.20
CA PRO A 20 -1.32 -12.41 33.33
C PRO A 20 -1.57 -13.06 31.98
N SER A 21 -2.83 -13.17 31.59
CA SER A 21 -3.21 -13.59 30.24
C SER A 21 -2.67 -12.54 29.27
N LEU A 22 -1.53 -12.84 28.65
CA LEU A 22 -1.04 -12.08 27.50
C LEU A 22 -2.13 -12.16 26.44
N LYS A 23 -2.92 -11.10 26.29
CA LYS A 23 -3.78 -10.92 25.11
C LYS A 23 -2.85 -10.87 23.91
N THR A 24 -2.65 -12.00 23.27
CA THR A 24 -2.10 -12.04 21.91
C THR A 24 -3.04 -11.17 21.09
N LEU A 25 -2.58 -10.01 20.65
CA LEU A 25 -3.29 -9.22 19.67
C LEU A 25 -3.46 -10.13 18.46
N ALA A 26 -4.67 -10.63 18.24
CA ALA A 26 -4.96 -11.44 17.08
C ALA A 26 -4.58 -10.60 15.85
N VAL A 27 -3.62 -11.08 15.08
CA VAL A 27 -3.30 -10.49 13.78
C VAL A 27 -4.59 -10.59 12.97
N SER A 28 -5.08 -9.46 12.47
CA SER A 28 -6.29 -9.45 11.65
C SER A 28 -6.12 -10.40 10.47
N ASP A 29 -7.12 -11.25 10.23
CA ASP A 29 -7.15 -12.15 9.07
C ASP A 29 -7.37 -11.39 7.75
N ASP A 30 -7.73 -10.09 7.81
CA ASP A 30 -7.84 -9.24 6.63
C ASP A 30 -6.45 -8.70 6.22
N PRO A 31 -5.89 -9.15 5.09
CA PRO A 31 -4.59 -8.68 4.64
C PRO A 31 -4.55 -7.16 4.40
N VAL A 32 -5.68 -6.51 4.10
CA VAL A 32 -5.74 -5.06 3.92
C VAL A 32 -5.37 -4.32 5.20
N GLU A 33 -5.66 -4.87 6.38
CA GLU A 33 -5.28 -4.25 7.65
C GLU A 33 -3.76 -4.25 7.91
N ARG A 34 -3.04 -5.10 7.18
CA ARG A 34 -1.56 -5.20 7.23
C ARG A 34 -0.87 -4.46 6.10
N MET A 35 -1.64 -3.87 5.16
CA MET A 35 -1.10 -3.13 4.02
C MET A 35 -0.75 -1.70 4.40
N THR A 36 0.39 -1.25 3.91
CA THR A 36 0.78 0.15 3.77
C THR A 36 0.77 0.49 2.29
N PHE A 37 0.27 1.65 1.94
CA PHE A 37 0.05 2.07 0.56
C PHE A 37 1.00 3.22 0.22
N PHE A 38 1.74 3.08 -0.86
CA PHE A 38 2.61 4.14 -1.37
C PHE A 38 2.19 4.54 -2.78
N GLY A 39 2.01 5.85 -3.00
CA GLY A 39 1.65 6.37 -4.32
C GLY A 39 1.38 7.87 -4.36
N ASP A 40 0.83 8.30 -5.47
CA ASP A 40 0.47 9.70 -5.76
C ASP A 40 -0.87 10.13 -5.12
N SER A 41 -1.52 11.15 -5.69
CA SER A 41 -2.78 11.70 -5.15
C SER A 41 -3.91 10.68 -5.07
N THR A 42 -3.98 9.72 -5.99
CA THR A 42 -4.98 8.65 -5.93
C THR A 42 -4.77 7.77 -4.70
N THR A 43 -3.52 7.43 -4.38
CA THR A 43 -3.18 6.71 -3.15
C THR A 43 -3.45 7.55 -1.90
N ALA A 44 -3.12 8.86 -1.92
CA ALA A 44 -3.40 9.76 -0.80
C ALA A 44 -4.89 9.80 -0.43
N HIS A 45 -5.77 9.69 -1.42
CA HIS A 45 -7.21 9.67 -1.22
C HIS A 45 -7.77 8.38 -0.59
N LEU A 46 -6.99 7.31 -0.47
CA LEU A 46 -7.37 6.15 0.36
C LEU A 46 -7.67 6.55 1.80
N ALA A 47 -6.93 7.52 2.35
CA ALA A 47 -7.21 8.03 3.69
C ALA A 47 -8.47 8.90 3.76
N LEU A 48 -8.89 9.50 2.65
CA LEU A 48 -10.06 10.38 2.59
C LEU A 48 -11.35 9.64 2.27
N ARG A 49 -11.29 8.61 1.41
CA ARG A 49 -12.46 7.95 0.81
C ARG A 49 -12.42 6.44 0.90
N GLY A 50 -11.24 5.84 1.14
CA GLY A 50 -11.06 4.38 1.21
C GLY A 50 -11.10 3.82 2.64
N GLY A 51 -11.27 4.66 3.66
CA GLY A 51 -11.31 4.21 5.06
C GLY A 51 -9.96 3.70 5.60
N ILE A 52 -8.85 3.93 4.90
CA ILE A 52 -7.53 3.51 5.35
C ILE A 52 -6.95 4.55 6.32
N PRO A 53 -6.48 4.15 7.50
CA PRO A 53 -5.80 5.05 8.43
C PRO A 53 -4.66 5.82 7.78
N ARG A 54 -4.58 7.14 8.00
CA ARG A 54 -3.64 8.04 7.34
C ARG A 54 -2.18 7.61 7.49
N GLU A 55 -1.81 7.01 8.62
CA GLU A 55 -0.46 6.51 8.90
C GLU A 55 -0.03 5.34 8.00
N ARG A 56 -0.98 4.65 7.38
CA ARG A 56 -0.73 3.57 6.41
C ARG A 56 -0.77 4.05 4.96
N VAL A 57 -1.00 5.33 4.73
CA VAL A 57 -1.03 5.94 3.40
C VAL A 57 0.18 6.84 3.24
N TRP A 58 1.15 6.39 2.48
CA TRP A 58 2.41 7.07 2.24
C TRP A 58 2.35 7.82 0.90
N SER A 59 2.32 9.12 0.99
CA SER A 59 2.41 10.06 -0.11
C SER A 59 3.20 11.28 0.35
N GLY A 60 3.61 12.16 -0.55
CA GLY A 60 4.29 13.41 -0.18
C GLY A 60 3.40 14.30 0.70
N VAL A 61 3.99 15.28 1.38
CA VAL A 61 3.27 16.23 2.24
C VAL A 61 2.10 16.91 1.52
N ASN A 62 2.25 17.17 0.21
CA ASN A 62 1.21 17.74 -0.66
C ASN A 62 0.31 16.65 -1.31
N SER A 63 0.28 15.45 -0.76
CA SER A 63 -0.51 14.33 -1.27
C SER A 63 -0.22 13.98 -2.73
N THR A 64 1.03 14.18 -3.17
CA THR A 64 1.48 13.84 -4.53
C THR A 64 2.87 13.25 -4.53
N VAL A 65 3.13 12.40 -5.53
CA VAL A 65 4.45 11.83 -5.83
C VAL A 65 4.65 11.93 -7.34
N LEU A 66 5.70 12.63 -7.77
CA LEU A 66 6.10 12.66 -9.17
C LEU A 66 7.02 11.48 -9.47
N PHE A 67 6.58 10.62 -10.38
CA PHE A 67 7.27 9.39 -10.70
C PHE A 67 8.71 9.62 -11.22
N GLU A 68 8.91 10.61 -12.06
CA GLU A 68 10.22 10.94 -12.64
C GLU A 68 11.30 11.27 -11.59
N THR A 69 10.90 11.67 -10.38
CA THR A 69 11.82 12.05 -9.29
C THR A 69 11.70 11.17 -8.04
N VAL A 70 10.88 10.11 -8.09
CA VAL A 70 10.49 9.29 -6.92
C VAL A 70 11.68 8.73 -6.14
N ASN A 71 12.77 8.37 -6.82
CA ASN A 71 13.98 7.83 -6.19
C ASN A 71 14.90 8.91 -5.59
N ALA A 72 14.77 10.15 -6.08
CA ALA A 72 15.65 11.25 -5.70
C ALA A 72 15.13 12.05 -4.49
N VAL A 73 13.80 12.22 -4.39
CA VAL A 73 13.17 13.13 -3.43
C VAL A 73 12.61 12.40 -2.20
N LYS A 74 12.38 13.17 -1.13
CA LYS A 74 11.67 12.71 0.06
C LYS A 74 10.16 12.74 -0.21
N CYS A 75 9.64 11.65 -0.72
CA CYS A 75 8.25 11.53 -1.19
C CYS A 75 7.31 10.78 -0.23
N VAL A 76 7.76 10.45 0.97
CA VAL A 76 6.94 9.87 2.04
C VAL A 76 6.90 10.82 3.23
N HIS A 77 5.71 11.30 3.58
CA HIS A 77 5.49 12.07 4.80
C HIS A 77 4.96 11.16 5.91
N LEU A 78 5.76 10.95 6.95
CA LEU A 78 5.35 10.21 8.15
C LEU A 78 4.63 11.15 9.12
N GLN A 79 3.31 11.07 9.18
CA GLN A 79 2.44 12.00 9.92
C GLN A 79 2.79 12.10 11.42
N LYS A 80 2.95 10.97 12.10
CA LYS A 80 3.21 10.95 13.55
C LYS A 80 4.55 11.57 13.94
N GLU A 81 5.55 11.39 13.08
CA GLU A 81 6.90 11.91 13.29
C GLU A 81 7.12 13.28 12.66
N ASN A 82 6.14 13.77 11.91
CA ASN A 82 6.23 14.99 11.10
C ASN A 82 7.55 15.05 10.31
N ARG A 83 7.85 13.99 9.58
CA ARG A 83 9.14 13.80 8.90
C ARG A 83 8.98 13.30 7.48
N ASP A 84 9.73 13.92 6.56
CA ASP A 84 9.79 13.51 5.16
C ASP A 84 10.98 12.60 4.92
N LEU A 85 10.74 11.47 4.23
CA LEU A 85 11.72 10.45 3.90
C LEU A 85 11.66 10.05 2.42
N LYS A 86 12.76 9.53 1.88
CA LYS A 86 12.72 8.70 0.68
C LYS A 86 11.96 7.41 0.99
N LEU A 87 11.38 6.78 -0.03
CA LEU A 87 10.61 5.54 0.18
C LEU A 87 11.43 4.45 0.86
N ALA A 88 12.65 4.19 0.38
CA ALA A 88 13.53 3.17 0.97
C ALA A 88 13.83 3.45 2.46
N ASP A 89 14.07 4.72 2.83
CA ASP A 89 14.33 5.10 4.22
C ASP A 89 13.07 4.90 5.10
N ALA A 90 11.89 5.24 4.56
CA ALA A 90 10.62 5.00 5.25
C ALA A 90 10.37 3.50 5.47
N VAL A 91 10.65 2.66 4.47
CA VAL A 91 10.55 1.20 4.55
C VAL A 91 11.52 0.63 5.56
N ALA A 92 12.79 1.07 5.55
CA ALA A 92 13.80 0.64 6.53
C ALA A 92 13.39 0.99 7.98
N CYS A 93 12.77 2.17 8.15
CA CYS A 93 12.32 2.66 9.46
C CYS A 93 11.06 1.94 9.96
N LYS A 94 10.06 1.75 9.10
CA LYS A 94 8.71 1.27 9.48
C LYS A 94 8.50 -0.22 9.27
N LYS A 95 9.26 -0.84 8.37
CA LYS A 95 9.20 -2.28 8.04
C LYS A 95 7.76 -2.77 7.86
N PRO A 96 6.99 -2.19 6.91
CA PRO A 96 5.61 -2.61 6.70
C PRO A 96 5.55 -4.10 6.35
N GLN A 97 4.52 -4.80 6.82
CA GLN A 97 4.36 -6.22 6.48
C GLN A 97 4.08 -6.41 4.99
N ILE A 98 3.17 -5.61 4.44
CA ILE A 98 2.83 -5.59 3.01
C ILE A 98 2.91 -4.13 2.55
N LEU A 99 3.66 -3.86 1.49
CA LEU A 99 3.73 -2.55 0.85
C LEU A 99 3.10 -2.62 -0.54
N VAL A 100 1.98 -1.93 -0.72
CA VAL A 100 1.32 -1.76 -2.02
C VAL A 100 1.86 -0.51 -2.68
N ILE A 101 2.38 -0.63 -3.90
CA ILE A 101 2.97 0.46 -4.67
C ILE A 101 2.08 0.76 -5.88
N THR A 102 1.59 2.01 -5.98
CA THR A 102 0.76 2.50 -7.09
C THR A 102 1.30 3.84 -7.55
N VAL A 103 2.25 3.83 -8.48
CA VAL A 103 2.90 5.03 -9.03
C VAL A 103 3.10 4.90 -10.53
N GLY A 104 3.30 6.03 -11.19
CA GLY A 104 3.65 6.05 -12.62
C GLY A 104 2.67 6.83 -13.49
N VAL A 105 1.51 7.26 -12.98
CA VAL A 105 0.61 8.17 -13.69
C VAL A 105 1.17 9.60 -13.65
N SER A 106 1.41 10.11 -12.46
CA SER A 106 1.92 11.47 -12.25
C SER A 106 3.41 11.56 -12.61
N GLY A 107 3.74 12.14 -13.77
CA GLY A 107 5.12 12.32 -14.24
C GLY A 107 5.76 11.08 -14.91
N GLY A 108 4.97 10.05 -15.23
CA GLY A 108 5.47 8.80 -15.83
C GLY A 108 4.83 8.49 -17.18
N ALA A 109 3.65 7.84 -17.16
CA ALA A 109 2.94 7.41 -18.36
C ALA A 109 2.70 8.54 -19.36
N GLY A 110 2.97 8.28 -20.65
CA GLY A 110 2.86 9.26 -21.74
C GLY A 110 3.93 10.37 -21.73
N ARG A 111 4.79 10.43 -20.70
CA ARG A 111 5.86 11.41 -20.57
C ARG A 111 7.25 10.82 -20.78
N LEU A 112 7.50 9.65 -20.20
CA LEU A 112 8.78 8.97 -20.27
C LEU A 112 8.80 7.91 -21.37
N SER A 113 9.98 7.67 -21.95
CA SER A 113 10.21 6.49 -22.77
C SER A 113 10.11 5.21 -21.93
N ARG A 114 9.85 4.06 -22.58
CA ARG A 114 9.83 2.75 -21.90
C ARG A 114 11.10 2.52 -21.08
N GLU A 115 12.24 2.80 -21.66
CA GLU A 115 13.56 2.60 -21.04
C GLU A 115 13.68 3.42 -19.73
N ASN A 116 13.43 4.72 -19.79
CA ASN A 116 13.51 5.59 -18.61
C ASN A 116 12.46 5.24 -17.55
N PHE A 117 11.24 4.92 -17.99
CA PHE A 117 10.18 4.49 -17.09
C PHE A 117 10.57 3.22 -16.32
N LEU A 118 11.06 2.21 -17.03
CA LEU A 118 11.48 0.95 -16.42
C LEU A 118 12.72 1.10 -15.54
N ALA A 119 13.68 1.94 -15.92
CA ALA A 119 14.85 2.21 -15.09
C ALA A 119 14.47 2.79 -13.72
N ILE A 120 13.61 3.80 -13.70
CA ILE A 120 13.10 4.43 -12.47
C ILE A 120 12.31 3.41 -11.63
N TYR A 121 11.41 2.65 -12.26
CA TYR A 121 10.58 1.68 -11.55
C TYR A 121 11.42 0.55 -10.95
N ARG A 122 12.38 0.03 -11.70
CA ARG A 122 13.34 -0.99 -11.25
C ARG A 122 14.13 -0.53 -10.03
N GLU A 123 14.72 0.66 -10.11
CA GLU A 123 15.46 1.25 -9.00
C GLU A 123 14.57 1.37 -7.75
N LEU A 124 13.34 1.86 -7.90
CA LEU A 124 12.36 1.97 -6.82
C LEU A 124 12.14 0.62 -6.12
N LEU A 125 11.78 -0.41 -6.89
CA LEU A 125 11.46 -1.73 -6.36
C LEU A 125 12.67 -2.39 -5.69
N LEU A 126 13.84 -2.32 -6.31
CA LEU A 126 15.07 -2.90 -5.76
C LEU A 126 15.53 -2.17 -4.50
N SER A 127 15.40 -0.84 -4.44
CA SER A 127 15.74 -0.05 -3.24
C SER A 127 14.86 -0.43 -2.05
N VAL A 128 13.56 -0.63 -2.28
CA VAL A 128 12.61 -1.07 -1.25
C VAL A 128 12.93 -2.49 -0.77
N ARG A 129 13.16 -3.42 -1.69
CA ARG A 129 13.54 -4.81 -1.36
C ARG A 129 14.82 -4.87 -0.53
N LYS A 130 15.81 -4.04 -0.89
CA LYS A 130 17.07 -3.93 -0.14
C LYS A 130 16.87 -3.33 1.26
N ALA A 131 15.98 -2.33 1.39
CA ALA A 131 15.71 -1.65 2.65
C ALA A 131 15.02 -2.52 3.70
N SER A 132 14.14 -3.44 3.26
CA SER A 132 13.46 -4.40 4.13
C SER A 132 13.12 -5.67 3.35
N PRO A 133 14.00 -6.68 3.37
CA PRO A 133 13.78 -7.96 2.66
C PRO A 133 12.50 -8.70 3.09
N ASP A 134 12.06 -8.52 4.33
CA ASP A 134 10.88 -9.17 4.90
C ASP A 134 9.56 -8.48 4.50
N THR A 135 9.62 -7.24 3.98
CA THR A 135 8.44 -6.53 3.49
C THR A 135 7.94 -7.19 2.21
N LYS A 136 6.72 -7.70 2.24
CA LYS A 136 6.06 -8.25 1.07
C LYS A 136 5.65 -7.11 0.12
N LEU A 137 6.23 -7.10 -1.08
CA LEU A 137 5.88 -6.11 -2.10
C LEU A 137 4.67 -6.57 -2.90
N LEU A 138 3.79 -5.64 -3.21
CA LEU A 138 2.66 -5.82 -4.11
C LEU A 138 2.56 -4.58 -5.01
N VAL A 139 2.80 -4.75 -6.30
CA VAL A 139 2.65 -3.68 -7.27
C VAL A 139 1.25 -3.69 -7.83
N GLN A 140 0.55 -2.58 -7.67
CA GLN A 140 -0.77 -2.37 -8.26
C GLN A 140 -0.63 -1.65 -9.59
N SER A 141 -1.44 -2.05 -10.58
CA SER A 141 -1.52 -1.35 -11.86
C SER A 141 -1.78 0.15 -11.70
N LEU A 142 -1.29 0.96 -12.62
CA LEU A 142 -1.73 2.35 -12.77
C LEU A 142 -3.25 2.35 -12.99
N LEU A 143 -3.94 3.23 -12.29
CA LEU A 143 -5.40 3.31 -12.34
C LEU A 143 -5.88 4.04 -13.59
N PRO A 144 -7.10 3.77 -14.08
CA PRO A 144 -7.61 4.38 -15.29
C PRO A 144 -7.93 5.87 -15.11
N LEU A 145 -7.94 6.58 -16.22
CA LEU A 145 -8.28 8.00 -16.30
C LEU A 145 -9.78 8.19 -16.52
N SER A 146 -10.32 9.34 -16.04
CA SER A 146 -11.62 9.82 -16.47
C SER A 146 -11.60 10.10 -17.99
N ASP A 147 -12.73 9.89 -18.68
CA ASP A 147 -12.92 10.25 -20.08
C ASP A 147 -12.75 11.76 -20.33
N LYS A 148 -13.01 12.58 -19.31
CA LYS A 148 -12.83 14.03 -19.35
C LYS A 148 -11.37 14.46 -19.19
N SER A 149 -10.49 13.58 -18.76
CA SER A 149 -9.06 13.85 -18.54
C SER A 149 -8.33 14.33 -19.80
N VAL A 150 -8.82 13.97 -21.00
CA VAL A 150 -8.29 14.41 -22.30
C VAL A 150 -8.28 15.94 -22.46
N LYS A 151 -9.14 16.65 -21.72
CA LYS A 151 -9.17 18.12 -21.72
C LYS A 151 -7.99 18.74 -20.97
N HIS A 152 -7.42 17.99 -20.03
CA HIS A 152 -6.39 18.46 -19.10
C HIS A 152 -5.01 17.96 -19.47
N TYR A 153 -4.90 16.76 -20.07
CA TYR A 153 -3.65 16.10 -20.35
C TYR A 153 -3.47 15.80 -21.84
N LYS A 154 -2.40 16.36 -22.43
CA LYS A 154 -2.09 16.14 -23.85
C LYS A 154 -1.35 14.81 -24.12
N ARG A 155 -0.55 14.35 -23.16
CA ARG A 155 0.31 13.17 -23.32
C ARG A 155 -0.11 11.99 -22.46
N LEU A 156 -0.77 12.26 -21.34
CA LEU A 156 -1.30 11.23 -20.47
C LEU A 156 -2.66 10.80 -21.03
N THR A 157 -2.65 9.75 -21.84
CA THR A 157 -3.84 9.14 -22.46
C THR A 157 -4.13 7.79 -21.84
N LYS A 158 -5.33 7.24 -22.07
CA LYS A 158 -5.67 5.89 -21.62
C LYS A 158 -4.74 4.84 -22.22
N GLU A 159 -4.34 5.01 -23.49
CA GLU A 159 -3.39 4.11 -24.17
C GLU A 159 -2.02 4.18 -23.52
N ALA A 160 -1.55 5.37 -23.12
CA ALA A 160 -0.29 5.53 -22.39
C ALA A 160 -0.32 4.83 -21.02
N VAL A 161 -1.46 4.88 -20.32
CA VAL A 161 -1.65 4.18 -19.04
C VAL A 161 -1.65 2.66 -19.26
N VAL A 162 -2.38 2.16 -20.25
CA VAL A 162 -2.41 0.74 -20.60
C VAL A 162 -1.01 0.24 -20.97
N GLN A 163 -0.28 1.01 -21.80
CA GLN A 163 1.08 0.66 -22.19
C GLN A 163 2.04 0.64 -20.99
N ALA A 164 1.94 1.60 -20.09
CA ALA A 164 2.74 1.63 -18.86
C ALA A 164 2.42 0.42 -17.97
N ASN A 165 1.16 0.00 -17.88
CA ASN A 165 0.76 -1.19 -17.14
C ASN A 165 1.36 -2.48 -17.72
N VAL A 166 1.48 -2.58 -19.05
CA VAL A 166 2.22 -3.69 -19.70
C VAL A 166 3.68 -3.69 -19.26
N TRP A 167 4.35 -2.55 -19.31
CA TRP A 167 5.75 -2.43 -18.89
C TRP A 167 5.98 -2.79 -17.42
N VAL A 168 5.10 -2.31 -16.53
CA VAL A 168 5.20 -2.59 -15.09
C VAL A 168 4.99 -4.07 -14.81
N ARG A 169 4.01 -4.71 -15.47
CA ARG A 169 3.75 -6.15 -15.34
C ARG A 169 4.97 -6.97 -15.77
N GLU A 170 5.53 -6.70 -16.97
CA GLU A 170 6.73 -7.38 -17.46
C GLU A 170 7.91 -7.23 -16.49
N LEU A 171 8.11 -6.03 -15.93
CA LEU A 171 9.15 -5.80 -14.92
C LEU A 171 8.88 -6.57 -13.62
N CYS A 172 7.64 -6.63 -13.17
CA CYS A 172 7.27 -7.39 -11.99
C CYS A 172 7.50 -8.89 -12.17
N GLU A 173 7.16 -9.43 -13.35
CA GLU A 173 7.44 -10.82 -13.72
C GLU A 173 8.95 -11.10 -13.70
N GLU A 174 9.75 -10.23 -14.31
CA GLU A 174 11.24 -10.35 -14.31
C GLU A 174 11.81 -10.33 -12.88
N LEU A 175 11.31 -9.43 -12.02
CA LEU A 175 11.77 -9.27 -10.66
C LEU A 175 11.13 -10.24 -9.67
N GLN A 176 10.19 -11.08 -10.10
CA GLN A 176 9.39 -11.98 -9.25
C GLN A 176 8.69 -11.22 -8.12
N ILE A 177 8.08 -10.08 -8.46
CA ILE A 177 7.25 -9.27 -7.56
C ILE A 177 5.78 -9.44 -7.97
N PRO A 178 4.87 -9.75 -7.05
CA PRO A 178 3.45 -9.83 -7.35
C PRO A 178 2.89 -8.54 -7.96
N TYR A 179 2.13 -8.67 -9.05
CA TYR A 179 1.45 -7.58 -9.74
C TYR A 179 -0.05 -7.81 -9.76
N VAL A 180 -0.83 -6.86 -9.27
CA VAL A 180 -2.29 -6.94 -9.25
C VAL A 180 -2.91 -5.97 -10.26
N ASP A 181 -3.67 -6.50 -11.21
CA ASP A 181 -4.39 -5.69 -12.20
C ASP A 181 -5.72 -5.18 -11.62
N THR A 182 -5.66 -3.99 -11.02
CA THR A 182 -6.85 -3.27 -10.55
C THR A 182 -7.44 -2.39 -11.65
N HIS A 183 -6.64 -1.97 -12.64
CA HIS A 183 -7.11 -1.18 -13.78
C HIS A 183 -8.30 -1.85 -14.47
N ALA A 184 -8.19 -3.13 -14.78
CA ALA A 184 -9.23 -3.91 -15.44
C ALA A 184 -10.55 -3.97 -14.65
N ARG A 185 -10.51 -3.79 -13.32
CA ARG A 185 -11.70 -3.79 -12.47
C ARG A 185 -12.47 -2.46 -12.48
N LEU A 186 -11.82 -1.39 -12.92
CA LEU A 186 -12.36 -0.04 -12.83
C LEU A 186 -12.77 0.55 -14.18
N ILE A 187 -12.30 -0.01 -15.29
CA ILE A 187 -12.63 0.50 -16.63
C ILE A 187 -14.04 0.12 -17.07
N ASP A 188 -14.64 1.01 -17.86
CA ASP A 188 -15.75 0.67 -18.75
C ASP A 188 -15.18 -0.09 -19.97
N PRO A 189 -15.59 -1.33 -20.21
CA PRO A 189 -15.06 -2.14 -21.30
C PRO A 189 -15.35 -1.57 -22.70
N ASN A 190 -16.37 -0.72 -22.85
CA ASN A 190 -16.74 -0.12 -24.12
C ASN A 190 -15.86 1.08 -24.47
N THR A 191 -15.38 1.83 -23.45
CA THR A 191 -14.65 3.06 -23.66
C THR A 191 -13.17 2.98 -23.28
N GLY A 192 -12.82 2.05 -22.36
CA GLY A 192 -11.49 1.90 -21.79
C GLY A 192 -11.11 3.00 -20.78
N TYR A 193 -12.04 3.89 -20.44
CA TYR A 193 -11.88 4.89 -19.40
C TYR A 193 -12.43 4.40 -18.06
N LEU A 194 -12.15 5.13 -16.99
CA LEU A 194 -12.75 4.93 -15.69
C LEU A 194 -14.27 4.99 -15.81
N ARG A 195 -14.98 4.01 -15.24
CA ARG A 195 -16.45 4.02 -15.19
C ARG A 195 -16.96 5.29 -14.56
N SER A 196 -18.06 5.81 -15.06
CA SER A 196 -18.63 7.10 -14.64
C SER A 196 -18.96 7.15 -13.14
N GLU A 197 -19.46 6.06 -12.57
CA GLU A 197 -19.78 5.93 -11.14
C GLU A 197 -18.54 5.95 -10.24
N TYR A 198 -17.35 5.73 -10.80
CA TYR A 198 -16.07 5.75 -10.09
C TYR A 198 -15.34 7.08 -10.20
N GLN A 199 -15.80 8.00 -11.04
CA GLN A 199 -15.18 9.32 -11.26
C GLN A 199 -15.58 10.30 -10.16
N ASN A 200 -14.59 10.83 -9.42
CA ASN A 200 -14.82 11.89 -8.44
C ASN A 200 -14.62 13.29 -9.03
N ASP A 201 -13.81 13.38 -10.09
CA ASP A 201 -13.53 14.63 -10.80
C ASP A 201 -13.24 14.37 -12.27
N GLU A 202 -12.89 15.43 -13.00
CA GLU A 202 -12.59 15.37 -14.45
C GLU A 202 -11.15 14.88 -14.76
N TYR A 203 -10.38 14.47 -13.75
CA TYR A 203 -8.98 14.08 -13.92
C TYR A 203 -8.80 12.55 -13.77
N MET A 204 -8.49 12.09 -12.58
CA MET A 204 -8.20 10.70 -12.29
C MET A 204 -8.56 10.30 -10.85
N HIS A 205 -9.15 11.21 -10.06
CA HIS A 205 -9.47 10.90 -8.68
C HIS A 205 -10.77 10.11 -8.58
N LEU A 206 -10.84 9.26 -7.58
CA LEU A 206 -11.81 8.20 -7.47
C LEU A 206 -12.85 8.47 -6.39
N THR A 207 -14.06 7.93 -6.58
CA THR A 207 -15.11 7.90 -5.56
C THR A 207 -14.80 6.86 -4.46
N ALA A 208 -15.51 6.93 -3.33
CA ALA A 208 -15.44 5.92 -2.27
C ALA A 208 -15.77 4.51 -2.80
N GLN A 209 -16.77 4.40 -3.66
CA GLN A 209 -17.15 3.13 -4.28
C GLN A 209 -16.00 2.51 -5.10
N ALA A 210 -15.22 3.33 -5.83
CA ALA A 210 -14.06 2.83 -6.54
C ALA A 210 -12.98 2.29 -5.58
N TYR A 211 -12.78 2.94 -4.45
CA TYR A 211 -11.84 2.44 -3.43
C TYR A 211 -12.29 1.13 -2.79
N GLU A 212 -13.60 0.90 -2.62
CA GLU A 212 -14.12 -0.41 -2.20
C GLU A 212 -13.73 -1.52 -3.18
N VAL A 213 -13.85 -1.26 -4.49
CA VAL A 213 -13.44 -2.21 -5.54
C VAL A 213 -11.93 -2.45 -5.50
N ILE A 214 -11.12 -1.39 -5.34
CA ILE A 214 -9.66 -1.49 -5.22
C ILE A 214 -9.28 -2.38 -4.03
N LEU A 215 -9.81 -2.08 -2.86
CA LEU A 215 -9.49 -2.82 -1.63
C LEU A 215 -9.98 -4.26 -1.68
N ALA A 216 -11.15 -4.51 -2.28
CA ALA A 216 -11.65 -5.87 -2.49
C ALA A 216 -10.72 -6.68 -3.40
N ASN A 217 -10.24 -6.08 -4.51
CA ASN A 217 -9.30 -6.73 -5.43
C ASN A 217 -7.95 -7.03 -4.76
N LEU A 218 -7.39 -6.06 -4.04
CA LEU A 218 -6.14 -6.23 -3.28
C LEU A 218 -6.27 -7.31 -2.20
N ARG A 219 -7.40 -7.33 -1.48
CA ARG A 219 -7.70 -8.34 -0.45
C ARG A 219 -7.73 -9.75 -1.05
N ALA A 220 -8.46 -9.93 -2.15
CA ALA A 220 -8.58 -11.22 -2.81
C ALA A 220 -7.20 -11.71 -3.28
N TYR A 221 -6.46 -10.85 -3.97
CA TYR A 221 -5.15 -11.20 -4.51
C TYR A 221 -4.11 -11.49 -3.40
N ALA A 222 -4.10 -10.71 -2.32
CA ALA A 222 -3.21 -10.97 -1.20
C ALA A 222 -3.52 -12.30 -0.49
N LYS A 223 -4.80 -12.69 -0.39
CA LYS A 223 -5.19 -14.01 0.14
C LYS A 223 -4.71 -15.15 -0.74
N GLU A 224 -4.78 -15.01 -2.06
CA GLU A 224 -4.27 -16.01 -3.02
C GLU A 224 -2.75 -16.21 -2.86
N LEU A 225 -2.02 -15.13 -2.51
CA LEU A 225 -0.58 -15.18 -2.25
C LEU A 225 -0.22 -15.69 -0.84
N GLY A 226 -1.19 -15.94 0.03
CA GLY A 226 -0.96 -16.31 1.43
C GLY A 226 -0.37 -15.16 2.27
N TYR A 227 -0.71 -13.94 1.92
CA TYR A 227 -0.24 -12.72 2.61
C TYR A 227 -1.11 -12.39 3.81
#